data_438d3ab03a889e98c8c8135c5d60d168
#
_entry.id   438d3ab03a889e98c8c8135c5d60d168
#
_cell.length_a   1.000
_cell.length_b   1.000
_cell.length_c   1.000
_cell.angle_alpha   90.00
_cell.angle_beta   90.00
_cell.angle_gamma   90.00
#
_symmetry.space_group_name_H-M   'P 1'
#
loop_
_entity.id
_entity.type
_entity.pdbx_description
1 polymer ?
#
loop_
_entity_poly.entity_id
_entity_poly.type
_entity_poly.pdbx_seq_one_letter_code
_entity_poly.pdbx_strand_id
1 'polypeptide(L)'
;MPKSTAGPEIERLIQLLARLPGLGPRSARRAALHLIKKREPLMAPLAAALQTAIEKIEVCRTCGNIDTQNPCTVCTDPRRDPSVIVVVADVADLWALERAEVLNARYHVLGGTLSPLDGIGPQDLTIDALISRASEPVVKEIILALNATVDGQTTAHYITDLLRDARVIVTRLAHGVPVGGELDYLDEGTLSAAIRSRTPL
;
A
#
# COMPACT_ATOMS: atom_id res chain seq x y z
N MET A 1 -26.67 -0.32 31.13
CA MET A 1 -25.27 -0.18 30.74
C MET A 1 -24.41 -0.88 31.77
N PRO A 2 -23.48 -1.76 31.42
CA PRO A 2 -22.60 -2.37 32.42
C PRO A 2 -21.80 -1.26 33.09
N LYS A 3 -21.71 -1.28 34.43
CA LYS A 3 -20.91 -0.33 35.21
C LYS A 3 -19.45 -0.47 34.75
N SER A 4 -18.87 0.61 34.24
CA SER A 4 -17.43 0.66 33.99
C SER A 4 -16.71 0.51 35.33
N THR A 5 -15.76 -0.44 35.37
CA THR A 5 -14.92 -0.69 36.56
C THR A 5 -13.60 0.10 36.50
N ALA A 6 -13.37 0.83 35.41
CA ALA A 6 -12.17 1.62 35.17
C ALA A 6 -12.51 3.11 35.09
N GLY A 7 -11.55 3.97 35.40
CA GLY A 7 -11.72 5.41 35.23
C GLY A 7 -11.89 5.81 33.75
N PRO A 8 -12.44 7.00 33.46
CA PRO A 8 -12.78 7.41 32.09
C PRO A 8 -11.56 7.46 31.16
N GLU A 9 -10.37 7.77 31.64
CA GLU A 9 -9.13 7.80 30.87
C GLU A 9 -8.71 6.39 30.40
N ILE A 10 -8.88 5.39 31.27
CA ILE A 10 -8.59 3.99 30.96
C ILE A 10 -9.60 3.47 29.93
N GLU A 11 -10.87 3.75 30.11
CA GLU A 11 -11.92 3.37 29.17
C GLU A 11 -11.69 4.02 27.79
N ARG A 12 -11.28 5.30 27.76
CA ARG A 12 -10.94 6.00 26.52
C ARG A 12 -9.78 5.34 25.81
N LEU A 13 -8.72 4.96 26.52
CA LEU A 13 -7.57 4.23 25.95
C LEU A 13 -8.01 2.89 25.36
N ILE A 14 -8.82 2.11 26.09
CA ILE A 14 -9.35 0.82 25.61
C ILE A 14 -10.17 1.01 24.32
N GLN A 15 -11.05 2.02 24.28
CA GLN A 15 -11.87 2.33 23.12
C GLN A 15 -11.04 2.69 21.88
N LEU A 16 -9.97 3.46 22.05
CA LEU A 16 -9.07 3.84 20.95
C LEU A 16 -8.29 2.63 20.44
N LEU A 17 -7.75 1.82 21.34
CA LEU A 17 -7.06 0.59 20.96
C LEU A 17 -7.98 -0.41 20.26
N ALA A 18 -9.26 -0.48 20.65
CA ALA A 18 -10.24 -1.36 20.03
C ALA A 18 -10.64 -0.95 18.59
N ARG A 19 -10.26 0.25 18.14
CA ARG A 19 -10.45 0.70 16.76
C ARG A 19 -9.32 0.25 15.82
N LEU A 20 -8.21 -0.25 16.40
CA LEU A 20 -7.11 -0.74 15.58
C LEU A 20 -7.47 -2.09 14.96
N PRO A 21 -7.13 -2.32 13.68
CA PRO A 21 -7.36 -3.60 13.02
C PRO A 21 -6.72 -4.76 13.82
N GLY A 22 -7.44 -5.86 13.97
CA GLY A 22 -6.96 -7.03 14.73
C GLY A 22 -7.06 -6.91 16.26
N LEU A 23 -7.40 -5.73 16.80
CA LEU A 23 -7.58 -5.50 18.24
C LEU A 23 -9.07 -5.46 18.61
N GLY A 24 -9.66 -6.64 18.84
CA GLY A 24 -11.01 -6.70 19.39
C GLY A 24 -11.09 -6.20 20.86
N PRO A 25 -12.30 -5.98 21.41
CA PRO A 25 -12.48 -5.37 22.75
C PRO A 25 -11.71 -6.07 23.89
N ARG A 26 -11.61 -7.40 23.84
CA ARG A 26 -10.85 -8.17 24.84
C ARG A 26 -9.34 -7.94 24.73
N SER A 27 -8.81 -7.97 23.49
CA SER A 27 -7.38 -7.72 23.21
C SER A 27 -6.99 -6.28 23.52
N ALA A 28 -7.83 -5.31 23.17
CA ALA A 28 -7.64 -3.89 23.48
C ALA A 28 -7.54 -3.66 25.01
N ARG A 29 -8.44 -4.28 25.81
CA ARG A 29 -8.37 -4.20 27.27
C ARG A 29 -7.07 -4.80 27.82
N ARG A 30 -6.64 -5.97 27.30
CA ARG A 30 -5.37 -6.58 27.70
C ARG A 30 -4.18 -5.69 27.35
N ALA A 31 -4.17 -5.11 26.16
CA ALA A 31 -3.12 -4.17 25.71
C ALA A 31 -3.06 -2.94 26.61
N ALA A 32 -4.21 -2.29 26.89
CA ALA A 32 -4.28 -1.14 27.78
C ALA A 32 -3.72 -1.44 29.17
N LEU A 33 -4.13 -2.56 29.79
CA LEU A 33 -3.62 -2.97 31.10
C LEU A 33 -2.13 -3.30 31.06
N HIS A 34 -1.62 -3.88 29.98
CA HIS A 34 -0.19 -4.13 29.81
C HIS A 34 0.61 -2.83 29.73
N LEU A 35 0.14 -1.85 28.93
CA LEU A 35 0.75 -0.52 28.84
C LEU A 35 0.76 0.19 30.18
N ILE A 36 -0.36 0.19 30.91
CA ILE A 36 -0.48 0.85 32.22
C ILE A 36 0.49 0.24 33.23
N LYS A 37 0.63 -1.10 33.26
CA LYS A 37 1.60 -1.79 34.14
C LYS A 37 3.05 -1.52 33.77
N LYS A 38 3.32 -1.19 32.50
CA LYS A 38 4.67 -0.88 31.98
C LYS A 38 4.74 0.59 31.52
N ARG A 39 4.29 1.50 32.41
CA ARG A 39 4.18 2.92 32.07
C ARG A 39 5.47 3.51 31.55
N GLU A 40 6.55 3.42 32.33
CA GLU A 40 7.85 4.03 31.98
C GLU A 40 8.55 3.30 30.81
N PRO A 41 8.69 1.96 30.82
CA PRO A 41 9.47 1.29 29.78
C PRO A 41 8.73 1.10 28.45
N LEU A 42 7.40 1.26 28.42
CA LEU A 42 6.64 0.97 27.20
C LEU A 42 5.60 2.05 26.85
N MET A 43 4.74 2.42 27.80
CA MET A 43 3.63 3.34 27.51
C MET A 43 4.13 4.76 27.17
N ALA A 44 5.09 5.29 27.92
CA ALA A 44 5.64 6.62 27.68
C ALA A 44 6.42 6.71 26.37
N PRO A 45 7.35 5.78 26.03
CA PRO A 45 8.00 5.77 24.72
C PRO A 45 7.02 5.60 23.56
N LEU A 46 5.99 4.76 23.69
CA LEU A 46 4.96 4.60 22.65
C LEU A 46 4.18 5.90 22.42
N ALA A 47 3.78 6.58 23.49
CA ALA A 47 3.09 7.86 23.38
C ALA A 47 3.97 8.93 22.70
N ALA A 48 5.25 9.00 23.05
CA ALA A 48 6.21 9.89 22.41
C ALA A 48 6.41 9.57 20.93
N ALA A 49 6.50 8.28 20.57
CA ALA A 49 6.63 7.85 19.18
C ALA A 49 5.40 8.20 18.35
N LEU A 50 4.19 7.99 18.89
CA LEU A 50 2.94 8.39 18.23
C LEU A 50 2.87 9.90 18.01
N GLN A 51 3.25 10.70 19.01
CA GLN A 51 3.28 12.16 18.89
C GLN A 51 4.26 12.61 17.81
N THR A 52 5.48 12.04 17.80
CA THR A 52 6.49 12.31 16.76
C THR A 52 6.00 11.92 15.36
N ALA A 53 5.29 10.79 15.25
CA ALA A 53 4.71 10.34 14.00
C ALA A 53 3.67 11.33 13.46
N ILE A 54 2.76 11.81 14.33
CA ILE A 54 1.75 12.82 13.97
C ILE A 54 2.40 14.12 13.45
N GLU A 55 3.51 14.53 14.04
CA GLU A 55 4.18 15.79 13.71
C GLU A 55 5.04 15.72 12.46
N LYS A 56 5.64 14.54 12.15
CA LYS A 56 6.67 14.42 11.12
C LYS A 56 6.26 13.64 9.89
N ILE A 57 5.26 12.75 10.01
CA ILE A 57 4.86 11.92 8.86
C ILE A 57 4.03 12.75 7.88
N GLU A 58 4.45 12.74 6.63
CA GLU A 58 3.73 13.37 5.52
C GLU A 58 3.67 12.47 4.29
N VAL A 59 2.74 12.76 3.41
CA VAL A 59 2.60 12.09 2.13
C VAL A 59 3.55 12.75 1.12
N CYS A 60 4.38 11.96 0.48
CA CYS A 60 5.30 12.45 -0.54
C CYS A 60 4.54 13.01 -1.74
N ARG A 61 4.76 14.30 -2.05
CA ARG A 61 4.09 15.00 -3.17
C ARG A 61 4.48 14.45 -4.55
N THR A 62 5.60 13.73 -4.64
CA THR A 62 6.08 13.15 -5.90
C THR A 62 5.47 11.79 -6.18
N CYS A 63 5.40 10.90 -5.19
CA CYS A 63 5.03 9.50 -5.43
C CYS A 63 3.89 8.97 -4.55
N GLY A 64 3.37 9.74 -3.59
CA GLY A 64 2.31 9.29 -2.69
C GLY A 64 2.78 8.37 -1.55
N ASN A 65 4.07 8.05 -1.44
CA ASN A 65 4.60 7.31 -0.28
C ASN A 65 4.47 8.11 1.01
N ILE A 66 4.47 7.42 2.14
CA ILE A 66 4.49 8.03 3.48
C ILE A 66 5.92 8.04 4.00
N ASP A 67 6.41 9.22 4.43
CA ASP A 67 7.76 9.41 4.95
C ASP A 67 7.80 10.59 5.93
N THR A 68 8.97 10.83 6.51
CA THR A 68 9.27 11.99 7.36
C THR A 68 9.99 13.12 6.63
N GLN A 69 10.14 13.00 5.32
CA GLN A 69 10.72 14.01 4.43
C GLN A 69 10.00 14.06 3.09
N ASN A 70 10.07 15.21 2.41
CA ASN A 70 9.41 15.43 1.12
C ASN A 70 10.34 16.19 0.15
N PRO A 71 10.76 15.58 -0.99
CA PRO A 71 10.43 14.22 -1.45
C PRO A 71 10.95 13.12 -0.52
N CYS A 72 10.26 11.95 -0.53
CA CYS A 72 10.57 10.83 0.37
C CYS A 72 11.95 10.20 0.06
N THR A 73 12.45 9.37 0.98
CA THR A 73 13.73 8.64 0.84
C THR A 73 13.79 7.83 -0.46
N VAL A 74 12.67 7.22 -0.87
CA VAL A 74 12.58 6.48 -2.14
C VAL A 74 12.76 7.40 -3.35
N CYS A 75 12.16 8.58 -3.35
CA CYS A 75 12.27 9.52 -4.47
C CYS A 75 13.63 10.20 -4.55
N THR A 76 14.31 10.37 -3.44
CA THR A 76 15.62 11.05 -3.35
C THR A 76 16.82 10.13 -3.52
N ASP A 77 16.62 8.80 -3.53
CA ASP A 77 17.72 7.84 -3.71
C ASP A 77 18.26 7.87 -5.16
N PRO A 78 19.50 8.34 -5.38
CA PRO A 78 20.07 8.48 -6.72
C PRO A 78 20.40 7.14 -7.40
N ARG A 79 20.35 6.03 -6.67
CA ARG A 79 20.62 4.69 -7.22
C ARG A 79 19.43 4.13 -7.98
N ARG A 80 18.25 4.75 -7.85
CA ARG A 80 17.02 4.27 -8.50
C ARG A 80 16.97 4.65 -9.96
N ASP A 81 16.54 3.70 -10.78
CA ASP A 81 16.33 3.92 -12.20
C ASP A 81 15.16 4.91 -12.42
N PRO A 82 15.44 6.10 -12.95
CA PRO A 82 14.39 7.07 -13.22
C PRO A 82 13.52 6.72 -14.44
N SER A 83 13.93 5.74 -15.24
CA SER A 83 13.20 5.34 -16.45
C SER A 83 12.05 4.38 -16.18
N VAL A 84 11.96 3.83 -14.97
CA VAL A 84 10.93 2.86 -14.58
C VAL A 84 10.12 3.40 -13.39
N ILE A 85 8.79 3.39 -13.54
CA ILE A 85 7.85 3.72 -12.44
C ILE A 85 7.00 2.49 -12.15
N VAL A 86 7.06 2.01 -10.90
CA VAL A 86 6.17 0.96 -10.38
C VAL A 86 4.95 1.61 -9.75
N VAL A 87 3.78 1.30 -10.27
CA VAL A 87 2.50 1.83 -9.80
C VAL A 87 1.85 0.82 -8.86
N VAL A 88 1.53 1.25 -7.66
CA VAL A 88 0.87 0.44 -6.62
C VAL A 88 -0.42 1.10 -6.16
N ALA A 89 -1.34 0.31 -5.63
CA ALA A 89 -2.59 0.84 -5.09
C ALA A 89 -2.38 1.55 -3.74
N ASP A 90 -1.59 0.96 -2.86
CA ASP A 90 -1.38 1.43 -1.48
C ASP A 90 0.11 1.47 -1.09
N VAL A 91 0.43 2.25 -0.07
CA VAL A 91 1.78 2.34 0.50
C VAL A 91 2.26 0.99 1.04
N ALA A 92 1.36 0.16 1.55
CA ALA A 92 1.69 -1.18 2.03
C ALA A 92 2.27 -2.07 0.92
N ASP A 93 1.74 -1.95 -0.32
CA ASP A 93 2.23 -2.65 -1.50
C ASP A 93 3.64 -2.18 -1.88
N LEU A 94 3.87 -0.85 -1.86
CA LEU A 94 5.20 -0.28 -2.06
C LEU A 94 6.20 -0.85 -1.05
N TRP A 95 5.87 -0.84 0.23
CA TRP A 95 6.75 -1.37 1.26
C TRP A 95 6.98 -2.87 1.14
N ALA A 96 6.02 -3.62 0.62
CA ALA A 96 6.19 -5.06 0.34
C ALA A 96 7.19 -5.29 -0.79
N LEU A 97 7.10 -4.52 -1.89
CA LEU A 97 8.04 -4.61 -3.02
C LEU A 97 9.44 -4.16 -2.63
N GLU A 98 9.57 -3.11 -1.82
CA GLU A 98 10.85 -2.65 -1.29
C GLU A 98 11.55 -3.71 -0.43
N ARG A 99 10.79 -4.40 0.45
CA ARG A 99 11.36 -5.51 1.25
C ARG A 99 11.81 -6.70 0.42
N ALA A 100 11.22 -6.88 -0.77
CA ALA A 100 11.62 -7.96 -1.67
C ALA A 100 12.91 -7.64 -2.45
N GLU A 101 13.35 -6.38 -2.48
CA GLU A 101 14.60 -5.90 -3.10
C GLU A 101 14.78 -6.32 -4.56
N VAL A 102 13.68 -6.53 -5.30
CA VAL A 102 13.73 -7.03 -6.70
C VAL A 102 13.95 -5.94 -7.73
N LEU A 103 13.65 -4.66 -7.40
CA LEU A 103 13.71 -3.55 -8.34
C LEU A 103 14.27 -2.28 -7.70
N ASN A 104 15.20 -1.63 -8.37
CA ASN A 104 15.68 -0.28 -8.01
C ASN A 104 14.95 0.79 -8.86
N ALA A 105 13.62 0.75 -8.86
CA ALA A 105 12.78 1.66 -9.64
C ALA A 105 12.19 2.79 -8.77
N ARG A 106 11.59 3.78 -9.42
CA ARG A 106 10.73 4.78 -8.77
C ARG A 106 9.34 4.22 -8.59
N TYR A 107 8.57 4.79 -7.64
CA TYR A 107 7.21 4.35 -7.37
C TYR A 107 6.19 5.46 -7.61
N HIS A 108 4.94 5.03 -7.76
CA HIS A 108 3.76 5.89 -7.70
C HIS A 108 2.63 5.17 -6.98
N VAL A 109 2.16 5.75 -5.88
CA VAL A 109 1.05 5.23 -5.07
C VAL A 109 -0.23 5.92 -5.51
N LEU A 110 -1.22 5.15 -5.97
CA LEU A 110 -2.50 5.68 -6.46
C LEU A 110 -3.41 6.19 -5.33
N GLY A 111 -3.29 5.63 -4.13
CA GLY A 111 -4.19 5.90 -3.00
C GLY A 111 -5.42 4.98 -2.97
N GLY A 112 -5.49 3.98 -3.84
CA GLY A 112 -6.57 3.01 -3.94
C GLY A 112 -6.70 2.41 -5.32
N THR A 113 -7.88 1.85 -5.60
CA THR A 113 -8.30 1.34 -6.91
C THR A 113 -9.67 1.92 -7.28
N LEU A 114 -10.00 1.99 -8.55
CA LEU A 114 -11.35 2.33 -9.00
C LEU A 114 -12.33 1.30 -8.43
N SER A 115 -13.34 1.77 -7.74
CA SER A 115 -14.40 0.92 -7.14
C SER A 115 -15.73 1.65 -7.22
N PRO A 116 -16.54 1.38 -8.26
CA PRO A 116 -17.87 1.99 -8.38
C PRO A 116 -18.79 1.64 -7.20
N LEU A 117 -18.62 0.46 -6.60
CA LEU A 117 -19.41 0.03 -5.44
C LEU A 117 -19.11 0.86 -4.19
N ASP A 118 -17.85 1.27 -4.02
CA ASP A 118 -17.40 2.11 -2.91
C ASP A 118 -17.44 3.59 -3.26
N GLY A 119 -17.86 3.96 -4.48
CA GLY A 119 -17.92 5.33 -4.96
C GLY A 119 -16.57 5.95 -5.29
N ILE A 120 -15.50 5.14 -5.45
CA ILE A 120 -14.15 5.61 -5.76
C ILE A 120 -14.01 5.76 -7.28
N GLY A 121 -13.90 7.01 -7.73
CA GLY A 121 -13.67 7.37 -9.13
C GLY A 121 -12.22 7.78 -9.41
N PRO A 122 -11.89 8.10 -10.67
CA PRO A 122 -10.56 8.55 -11.08
C PRO A 122 -10.06 9.80 -10.33
N GLN A 123 -10.97 10.70 -9.97
CA GLN A 123 -10.68 11.95 -9.25
C GLN A 123 -10.25 11.72 -7.78
N ASP A 124 -10.54 10.55 -7.22
CA ASP A 124 -10.18 10.18 -5.86
C ASP A 124 -8.78 9.54 -5.79
N LEU A 125 -8.19 9.27 -6.95
CA LEU A 125 -6.89 8.64 -7.12
C LEU A 125 -5.87 9.61 -7.73
N THR A 126 -4.58 9.34 -7.54
CA THR A 126 -3.49 10.19 -8.05
C THR A 126 -3.13 9.89 -9.53
N ILE A 127 -4.12 9.47 -10.34
CA ILE A 127 -3.91 9.03 -11.74
C ILE A 127 -3.39 10.18 -12.62
N ASP A 128 -3.92 11.39 -12.50
CA ASP A 128 -3.46 12.55 -13.28
C ASP A 128 -1.99 12.87 -13.03
N ALA A 129 -1.55 12.75 -11.77
CA ALA A 129 -0.14 12.91 -11.40
C ALA A 129 0.74 11.80 -12.01
N LEU A 130 0.25 10.56 -12.08
CA LEU A 130 0.93 9.46 -12.77
C LEU A 130 1.10 9.76 -14.25
N ILE A 131 0.05 10.18 -14.94
CA ILE A 131 0.09 10.51 -16.39
C ILE A 131 1.09 11.63 -16.65
N SER A 132 1.09 12.66 -15.81
CA SER A 132 2.08 13.75 -15.91
C SER A 132 3.52 13.22 -15.78
N ARG A 133 3.80 12.35 -14.81
CA ARG A 133 5.12 11.73 -14.62
C ARG A 133 5.50 10.79 -15.76
N ALA A 134 4.55 10.00 -16.28
CA ALA A 134 4.77 9.11 -17.40
C ALA A 134 5.13 9.85 -18.69
N SER A 135 4.77 11.13 -18.79
CA SER A 135 5.09 11.99 -19.92
C SER A 135 6.51 12.59 -19.87
N GLU A 136 7.24 12.39 -18.77
CA GLU A 136 8.63 12.82 -18.66
C GLU A 136 9.53 12.05 -19.65
N PRO A 137 10.42 12.71 -20.41
CA PRO A 137 11.23 12.04 -21.45
C PRO A 137 12.15 10.92 -20.94
N VAL A 138 12.47 10.93 -19.65
CA VAL A 138 13.31 9.91 -19.00
C VAL A 138 12.53 8.62 -18.78
N VAL A 139 11.22 8.66 -18.59
CA VAL A 139 10.37 7.51 -18.29
C VAL A 139 10.15 6.68 -19.53
N LYS A 140 10.41 5.40 -19.45
CA LYS A 140 10.30 4.43 -20.55
C LYS A 140 9.31 3.30 -20.23
N GLU A 141 9.14 2.98 -18.95
CA GLU A 141 8.28 1.87 -18.54
C GLU A 141 7.46 2.24 -17.31
N ILE A 142 6.19 1.83 -17.35
CA ILE A 142 5.23 1.87 -16.23
C ILE A 142 4.87 0.42 -15.90
N ILE A 143 5.23 -0.02 -14.70
CA ILE A 143 4.89 -1.37 -14.20
C ILE A 143 3.65 -1.26 -13.32
N LEU A 144 2.52 -1.78 -13.77
CA LEU A 144 1.29 -1.81 -12.98
C LEU A 144 1.33 -2.98 -11.99
N ALA A 145 1.74 -2.70 -10.75
CA ALA A 145 1.81 -3.65 -9.65
C ALA A 145 0.54 -3.57 -8.79
N LEU A 146 -0.62 -3.74 -9.43
CA LEU A 146 -1.93 -3.70 -8.79
C LEU A 146 -2.42 -5.11 -8.44
N ASN A 147 -3.29 -5.21 -7.44
CA ASN A 147 -3.87 -6.47 -7.01
C ASN A 147 -4.68 -7.13 -8.14
N ALA A 148 -4.66 -8.46 -8.21
CA ALA A 148 -5.39 -9.25 -9.22
C ALA A 148 -6.90 -9.34 -8.96
N THR A 149 -7.49 -8.33 -8.32
CA THR A 149 -8.93 -8.15 -8.09
C THR A 149 -9.61 -7.53 -9.30
N VAL A 150 -10.94 -7.58 -9.36
CA VAL A 150 -11.73 -6.91 -10.42
C VAL A 150 -11.40 -5.41 -10.45
N ASP A 151 -11.39 -4.74 -9.30
CA ASP A 151 -11.10 -3.32 -9.18
C ASP A 151 -9.67 -2.99 -9.61
N GLY A 152 -8.68 -3.81 -9.20
CA GLY A 152 -7.29 -3.65 -9.62
C GLY A 152 -7.11 -3.82 -11.14
N GLN A 153 -7.77 -4.80 -11.75
CA GLN A 153 -7.73 -5.01 -13.20
C GLN A 153 -8.43 -3.86 -13.94
N THR A 154 -9.60 -3.40 -13.46
CA THR A 154 -10.30 -2.25 -14.03
C THR A 154 -9.42 -1.00 -13.98
N THR A 155 -8.76 -0.76 -12.85
CA THR A 155 -7.82 0.35 -12.68
C THR A 155 -6.64 0.24 -13.64
N ALA A 156 -6.07 -0.96 -13.79
CA ALA A 156 -4.97 -1.21 -14.71
C ALA A 156 -5.37 -0.94 -16.16
N HIS A 157 -6.55 -1.38 -16.59
CA HIS A 157 -7.07 -1.09 -17.94
C HIS A 157 -7.28 0.41 -18.16
N TYR A 158 -7.90 1.08 -17.21
CA TYR A 158 -8.14 2.51 -17.29
C TYR A 158 -6.83 3.32 -17.44
N ILE A 159 -5.82 3.02 -16.63
CA ILE A 159 -4.50 3.65 -16.72
C ILE A 159 -3.83 3.33 -18.08
N THR A 160 -3.91 2.08 -18.53
CA THR A 160 -3.34 1.67 -19.83
C THR A 160 -3.99 2.42 -20.98
N ASP A 161 -5.29 2.63 -20.94
CA ASP A 161 -6.01 3.42 -21.97
C ASP A 161 -5.58 4.89 -21.97
N LEU A 162 -5.38 5.50 -20.82
CA LEU A 162 -4.88 6.86 -20.71
C LEU A 162 -3.44 7.03 -21.20
N LEU A 163 -2.63 5.96 -21.07
CA LEU A 163 -1.22 5.97 -21.51
C LEU A 163 -1.03 5.48 -22.95
N ARG A 164 -2.11 5.19 -23.70
CA ARG A 164 -2.04 4.64 -25.05
C ARG A 164 -1.19 5.48 -26.02
N ASP A 165 -1.29 6.80 -25.90
CA ASP A 165 -0.56 7.74 -26.77
C ASP A 165 0.77 8.19 -26.16
N ALA A 166 1.09 7.73 -24.94
CA ALA A 166 2.36 8.01 -24.28
C ALA A 166 3.47 7.13 -24.88
N ARG A 167 4.70 7.66 -24.91
CA ARG A 167 5.87 6.92 -25.41
C ARG A 167 6.49 6.01 -24.32
N VAL A 168 5.64 5.31 -23.59
CA VAL A 168 6.06 4.42 -22.50
C VAL A 168 5.53 3.01 -22.73
N ILE A 169 6.28 2.02 -22.30
CA ILE A 169 5.83 0.62 -22.25
C ILE A 169 5.04 0.43 -20.95
N VAL A 170 3.82 -0.09 -21.06
CA VAL A 170 3.02 -0.45 -19.88
C VAL A 170 3.08 -1.96 -19.69
N THR A 171 3.58 -2.38 -18.54
CA THR A 171 3.67 -3.80 -18.14
C THR A 171 2.86 -4.04 -16.87
N ARG A 172 2.63 -5.30 -16.53
CA ARG A 172 1.96 -5.70 -15.28
C ARG A 172 2.68 -6.89 -14.66
N LEU A 173 2.43 -7.11 -13.36
CA LEU A 173 2.94 -8.30 -12.69
C LEU A 173 2.34 -9.56 -13.34
N ALA A 174 3.17 -10.60 -13.45
CA ALA A 174 2.72 -11.90 -13.95
C ALA A 174 1.71 -12.52 -12.97
N HIS A 175 0.70 -13.17 -13.53
CA HIS A 175 -0.24 -13.99 -12.78
C HIS A 175 0.09 -15.45 -12.99
N GLY A 176 0.12 -16.24 -11.92
CA GLY A 176 0.45 -17.66 -12.09
C GLY A 176 0.54 -18.43 -10.77
N VAL A 177 1.04 -19.65 -10.88
CA VAL A 177 1.30 -20.53 -9.72
C VAL A 177 2.41 -19.91 -8.88
N PRO A 178 2.21 -19.70 -7.58
CA PRO A 178 3.27 -19.18 -6.71
C PRO A 178 4.40 -20.20 -6.57
N VAL A 179 5.63 -19.72 -6.41
CA VAL A 179 6.80 -20.59 -6.22
C VAL A 179 6.63 -21.39 -4.94
N GLY A 180 6.76 -22.71 -5.04
CA GLY A 180 6.53 -23.65 -3.93
C GLY A 180 5.05 -24.00 -3.67
N GLY A 181 4.12 -23.48 -4.48
CA GLY A 181 2.71 -23.84 -4.41
C GLY A 181 2.42 -25.17 -5.12
N GLU A 182 1.58 -26.03 -4.50
CA GLU A 182 1.06 -27.24 -5.10
C GLU A 182 -0.26 -26.94 -5.81
N LEU A 183 -0.49 -27.54 -6.99
CA LEU A 183 -1.62 -27.20 -7.85
C LEU A 183 -2.99 -27.51 -7.25
N ASP A 184 -3.09 -28.54 -6.42
CA ASP A 184 -4.33 -28.96 -5.78
C ASP A 184 -4.81 -28.03 -4.65
N TYR A 185 -3.96 -27.11 -4.16
CA TYR A 185 -4.33 -26.08 -3.20
C TYR A 185 -4.72 -24.74 -3.85
N LEU A 186 -4.64 -24.65 -5.18
CA LEU A 186 -4.97 -23.42 -5.90
C LEU A 186 -6.43 -23.42 -6.38
N ASP A 187 -7.04 -22.24 -6.33
CA ASP A 187 -8.36 -22.04 -6.86
C ASP A 187 -8.41 -22.10 -8.40
N GLU A 188 -9.58 -22.39 -8.96
CA GLU A 188 -9.81 -22.54 -10.40
C GLU A 188 -9.40 -21.28 -11.20
N GLY A 189 -9.61 -20.09 -10.62
CA GLY A 189 -9.25 -18.80 -11.23
C GLY A 189 -7.75 -18.64 -11.40
N THR A 190 -6.97 -18.96 -10.36
CA THR A 190 -5.51 -18.94 -10.37
C THR A 190 -4.95 -19.96 -11.37
N LEU A 191 -5.48 -21.20 -11.40
CA LEU A 191 -5.09 -22.22 -12.36
C LEU A 191 -5.39 -21.81 -13.81
N SER A 192 -6.58 -21.26 -14.05
CA SER A 192 -6.97 -20.74 -15.37
C SER A 192 -6.07 -19.62 -15.84
N ALA A 193 -5.74 -18.66 -14.95
CA ALA A 193 -4.81 -17.57 -15.25
C ALA A 193 -3.41 -18.08 -15.59
N ALA A 194 -2.87 -19.01 -14.81
CA ALA A 194 -1.57 -19.62 -15.03
C ALA A 194 -1.49 -20.32 -16.40
N ILE A 195 -2.52 -21.09 -16.77
CA ILE A 195 -2.57 -21.78 -18.07
C ILE A 195 -2.64 -20.78 -19.23
N ARG A 196 -3.42 -19.71 -19.08
CA ARG A 196 -3.53 -18.66 -20.13
C ARG A 196 -2.23 -17.89 -20.31
N SER A 197 -1.49 -17.65 -19.21
CA SER A 197 -0.23 -16.89 -19.18
C SER A 197 1.01 -17.78 -19.37
N ARG A 198 0.85 -19.06 -19.72
CA ARG A 198 1.99 -19.98 -19.90
C ARG A 198 2.96 -19.47 -20.96
N THR A 199 4.24 -19.62 -20.68
CA THR A 199 5.33 -19.24 -21.59
C THR A 199 6.04 -20.51 -22.10
N PRO A 200 6.60 -20.49 -23.31
CA PRO A 200 7.53 -21.54 -23.77
C PRO A 200 8.73 -21.63 -22.84
N LEU A 201 9.31 -22.85 -22.69
CA LEU A 201 10.57 -23.09 -21.97
C LEU A 201 11.74 -22.78 -22.88
#